data_00612ff807c1a5f850935269b01265fa
#
_entry.id   00612ff807c1a5f850935269b01265fa
#
_cell.length_a   1.000
_cell.length_b   1.000
_cell.length_c   1.000
_cell.angle_alpha   90.00
_cell.angle_beta   90.00
_cell.angle_gamma   90.00
#
_symmetry.space_group_name_H-M   'P 1'
#
loop_
_entity.id
_entity.type
_entity.pdbx_description
1 polymer ?
#
loop_
_entity_poly.entity_id
_entity_poly.type
_entity_poly.pdbx_seq_one_letter_code
_entity_poly.pdbx_strand_id
1 'polypeptide(L)'
;ADLMSLAIRSGLMSAIHGSSRANPTSRAFGKLRSFKREKKNIAHHYDIGNDFFKLWLDESLTYSCAYFRNTSDTLEQAQQQKIEHSLKKLRLKPSETLLDIGCGWGSLVIRAAENFDVTATGITLSEEQYSAASKIIKESTLQDKASVQLMDYETLSEEGRQFDKIVSIGMIEHVGKENLG
;
A
#
# COMPACT_ATOMS: atom_id res chain seq x y z
N ALA A 1 -16.97 -15.15 -2.08
CA ALA A 1 -17.25 -13.75 -2.39
C ALA A 1 -15.93 -13.02 -2.32
N ASP A 2 -15.34 -12.74 -3.49
CA ASP A 2 -14.02 -12.12 -3.64
C ASP A 2 -14.07 -10.63 -3.29
N LEU A 3 -13.71 -10.27 -2.07
CA LEU A 3 -13.28 -8.92 -1.73
C LEU A 3 -11.80 -8.79 -2.10
N MET A 4 -11.52 -8.51 -3.36
CA MET A 4 -10.20 -8.68 -3.92
C MET A 4 -9.70 -7.40 -4.56
N SER A 5 -8.53 -7.01 -4.11
CA SER A 5 -7.49 -6.22 -4.79
C SER A 5 -7.96 -5.47 -6.04
N LEU A 6 -8.17 -4.18 -5.90
CA LEU A 6 -8.32 -3.26 -7.03
C LEU A 6 -6.94 -3.04 -7.66
N ALA A 7 -6.66 -3.72 -8.77
CA ALA A 7 -5.57 -3.34 -9.65
C ALA A 7 -6.08 -2.22 -10.57
N ILE A 8 -5.67 -0.99 -10.34
CA ILE A 8 -6.10 0.16 -11.14
C ILE A 8 -5.08 0.36 -12.26
N ARG A 9 -5.53 0.27 -13.52
CA ARG A 9 -4.71 0.63 -14.68
C ARG A 9 -4.50 2.15 -14.72
N SER A 10 -3.30 2.58 -15.10
CA SER A 10 -2.83 3.97 -15.20
C SER A 10 -3.70 4.95 -16.03
N GLY A 11 -4.81 4.51 -16.60
CA GLY A 11 -5.74 5.37 -17.34
C GLY A 11 -6.84 6.04 -16.50
N LEU A 12 -7.00 5.71 -15.22
CA LEU A 12 -8.12 6.22 -14.42
C LEU A 12 -7.82 7.53 -13.69
N MET A 13 -6.55 7.93 -13.60
CA MET A 13 -6.15 9.19 -12.93
C MET A 13 -6.51 10.46 -13.70
N SER A 14 -6.80 10.38 -15.00
CA SER A 14 -7.20 11.55 -15.82
C SER A 14 -8.70 11.87 -15.77
N ALA A 15 -9.53 11.03 -15.20
CA ALA A 15 -10.99 11.17 -15.20
C ALA A 15 -11.58 11.90 -13.99
N ILE A 16 -10.77 12.32 -12.99
CA ILE A 16 -11.26 12.98 -11.76
C ILE A 16 -11.22 14.52 -11.89
N HIS A 17 -11.43 15.08 -13.06
CA HIS A 17 -11.67 16.51 -13.25
C HIS A 17 -13.16 16.79 -13.53
N GLY A 18 -14.00 16.45 -12.58
CA GLY A 18 -15.40 16.91 -12.53
C GLY A 18 -15.48 18.22 -11.75
N SER A 19 -15.75 19.31 -12.45
CA SER A 19 -15.84 20.67 -11.94
C SER A 19 -16.95 20.85 -10.90
N SER A 20 -16.56 21.10 -9.65
CA SER A 20 -17.36 21.82 -8.68
C SER A 20 -16.54 23.00 -8.16
N ARG A 21 -17.01 24.22 -8.45
CA ARG A 21 -16.40 25.49 -8.01
C ARG A 21 -16.58 25.67 -6.50
N ALA A 22 -15.75 25.00 -5.70
CA ALA A 22 -15.57 25.33 -4.29
C ALA A 22 -14.34 26.23 -4.14
N ASN A 23 -14.44 27.21 -3.23
CA ASN A 23 -13.42 28.20 -2.96
C ASN A 23 -12.07 27.54 -2.65
N PRO A 24 -10.95 27.88 -3.33
CA PRO A 24 -9.67 27.17 -3.20
C PRO A 24 -9.14 27.11 -1.77
N THR A 25 -9.39 28.14 -0.97
CA THR A 25 -8.96 28.21 0.44
C THR A 25 -9.71 27.25 1.36
N SER A 26 -11.03 27.07 1.17
CA SER A 26 -11.83 26.15 1.98
C SER A 26 -11.50 24.68 1.66
N ARG A 27 -11.15 24.40 0.40
CA ARG A 27 -10.75 23.05 -0.06
C ARG A 27 -9.37 22.65 0.47
N ALA A 28 -8.41 23.59 0.49
CA ALA A 28 -7.09 23.36 1.07
C ALA A 28 -7.15 23.13 2.59
N PHE A 29 -7.95 23.92 3.33
CA PHE A 29 -8.16 23.73 4.76
C PHE A 29 -8.93 22.44 5.10
N GLY A 30 -9.90 22.05 4.26
CA GLY A 30 -10.62 20.78 4.39
C GLY A 30 -9.71 19.59 4.19
N LYS A 31 -8.87 19.59 3.14
CA LYS A 31 -7.87 18.55 2.86
C LYS A 31 -6.83 18.40 3.98
N LEU A 32 -6.29 19.52 4.48
CA LEU A 32 -5.31 19.52 5.58
C LEU A 32 -5.91 18.94 6.88
N ARG A 33 -7.19 19.16 7.11
CA ARG A 33 -7.92 18.67 8.28
C ARG A 33 -8.27 17.18 8.16
N SER A 34 -8.61 16.72 6.97
CA SER A 34 -8.82 15.30 6.65
C SER A 34 -7.52 14.51 6.84
N PHE A 35 -6.43 14.93 6.21
CA PHE A 35 -5.11 14.33 6.33
C PHE A 35 -4.65 14.17 7.79
N LYS A 36 -4.75 15.25 8.59
CA LYS A 36 -4.39 15.20 10.02
C LYS A 36 -5.28 14.23 10.81
N ARG A 37 -6.54 14.11 10.45
CA ARG A 37 -7.47 13.19 11.12
C ARG A 37 -7.21 11.74 10.74
N GLU A 38 -6.96 11.46 9.48
CA GLU A 38 -6.63 10.12 8.98
C GLU A 38 -5.27 9.65 9.50
N LYS A 39 -4.25 10.49 9.42
CA LYS A 39 -2.95 10.22 10.03
C LYS A 39 -3.07 9.92 11.53
N LYS A 40 -3.88 10.68 12.26
CA LYS A 40 -4.12 10.47 13.70
C LYS A 40 -4.85 9.15 13.99
N ASN A 41 -5.84 8.78 13.17
CA ASN A 41 -6.58 7.54 13.35
C ASN A 41 -5.71 6.32 12.99
N ILE A 42 -4.93 6.40 11.92
CA ILE A 42 -4.01 5.35 11.51
C ILE A 42 -2.88 5.20 12.53
N ALA A 43 -2.24 6.31 12.94
CA ALA A 43 -1.23 6.30 13.99
C ALA A 43 -1.78 5.65 15.27
N HIS A 44 -2.96 6.04 15.74
CA HIS A 44 -3.57 5.47 16.95
C HIS A 44 -3.85 3.96 16.83
N HIS A 45 -4.18 3.47 15.63
CA HIS A 45 -4.42 2.05 15.40
C HIS A 45 -3.11 1.23 15.36
N TYR A 46 -2.02 1.82 14.89
CA TYR A 46 -0.71 1.17 14.74
C TYR A 46 0.30 1.54 15.86
N ASP A 47 0.01 2.53 16.71
CA ASP A 47 0.82 2.95 17.86
C ASP A 47 0.87 1.90 19.00
N ILE A 48 0.13 0.80 18.87
CA ILE A 48 0.26 -0.37 19.74
C ILE A 48 1.65 -1.01 19.61
N GLY A 49 2.39 -0.67 18.55
CA GLY A 49 3.77 -1.09 18.32
C GLY A 49 3.91 -2.41 17.55
N ASN A 50 5.03 -2.52 16.82
CA ASN A 50 5.32 -3.69 15.99
C ASN A 50 5.32 -5.02 16.79
N ASP A 51 5.70 -4.98 18.07
CA ASP A 51 5.79 -6.19 18.89
C ASP A 51 4.41 -6.81 19.17
N PHE A 52 3.36 -6.00 19.25
CA PHE A 52 2.00 -6.52 19.35
C PHE A 52 1.58 -7.28 18.08
N PHE A 53 1.86 -6.72 16.91
CA PHE A 53 1.51 -7.34 15.64
C PHE A 53 2.26 -8.65 15.38
N LYS A 54 3.51 -8.76 15.83
CA LYS A 54 4.32 -9.98 15.76
C LYS A 54 3.74 -11.15 16.56
N LEU A 55 2.86 -10.91 17.53
CA LEU A 55 2.26 -11.97 18.33
C LEU A 55 1.26 -12.83 17.56
N TRP A 56 0.69 -12.32 16.48
CA TRP A 56 -0.43 -12.97 15.78
C TRP A 56 -0.42 -12.84 14.25
N LEU A 57 0.39 -11.96 13.68
CA LEU A 57 0.63 -11.93 12.24
C LEU A 57 1.70 -12.96 11.84
N ASP A 58 1.77 -13.22 10.53
CA ASP A 58 2.85 -13.97 9.91
C ASP A 58 4.19 -13.22 10.02
N GLU A 59 5.31 -13.90 9.73
CA GLU A 59 6.65 -13.32 9.81
C GLU A 59 6.84 -12.06 8.94
N SER A 60 6.12 -11.97 7.82
CA SER A 60 6.17 -10.81 6.93
C SER A 60 5.28 -9.64 7.39
N LEU A 61 4.61 -9.78 8.53
CA LEU A 61 3.70 -8.80 9.12
C LEU A 61 2.60 -8.35 8.12
N THR A 62 2.05 -9.28 7.37
CA THR A 62 1.02 -8.96 6.38
C THR A 62 -0.35 -8.80 7.05
N TYR A 63 -0.79 -7.56 7.25
CA TYR A 63 -2.04 -7.23 7.95
C TYR A 63 -3.21 -7.05 6.98
N SER A 64 -3.58 -8.13 6.29
CA SER A 64 -4.78 -8.23 5.45
C SER A 64 -5.17 -9.70 5.30
N CYS A 65 -6.38 -9.99 4.78
CA CYS A 65 -6.88 -11.35 4.65
C CYS A 65 -5.90 -12.25 3.88
N ALA A 66 -5.58 -13.41 4.45
CA ALA A 66 -4.74 -14.42 3.82
C ALA A 66 -5.54 -15.25 2.79
N TYR A 67 -4.83 -15.90 1.85
CA TYR A 67 -5.42 -16.75 0.82
C TYR A 67 -5.01 -18.20 1.05
N PHE A 68 -5.84 -18.94 1.76
CA PHE A 68 -5.66 -20.36 2.00
C PHE A 68 -6.11 -21.16 0.77
N ARG A 69 -5.20 -21.93 0.17
CA ARG A 69 -5.52 -22.86 -0.92
C ARG A 69 -5.98 -24.20 -0.38
N ASN A 70 -5.41 -24.59 0.76
CA ASN A 70 -5.73 -25.84 1.45
C ASN A 70 -6.02 -25.54 2.92
N THR A 71 -6.81 -26.38 3.55
CA THR A 71 -7.13 -26.29 4.99
C THR A 71 -5.91 -26.56 5.89
N SER A 72 -4.86 -27.17 5.35
CA SER A 72 -3.61 -27.45 6.04
C SER A 72 -2.54 -26.36 5.90
N ASP A 73 -2.81 -25.30 5.14
CA ASP A 73 -1.85 -24.20 4.95
C ASP A 73 -1.64 -23.46 6.27
N THR A 74 -0.39 -23.10 6.55
CA THR A 74 -0.09 -22.17 7.66
C THR A 74 -0.45 -20.73 7.28
N LEU A 75 -0.48 -19.82 8.26
CA LEU A 75 -0.73 -18.41 8.00
C LEU A 75 0.34 -17.83 7.07
N GLU A 76 1.61 -18.15 7.27
CA GLU A 76 2.73 -17.72 6.43
C GLU A 76 2.53 -18.16 4.98
N GLN A 77 2.19 -19.45 4.77
CA GLN A 77 1.91 -19.98 3.45
C GLN A 77 0.73 -19.26 2.78
N ALA A 78 -0.33 -19.03 3.51
CA ALA A 78 -1.52 -18.38 3.00
C ALA A 78 -1.27 -16.88 2.67
N GLN A 79 -0.46 -16.18 3.46
CA GLN A 79 -0.05 -14.79 3.17
C GLN A 79 0.88 -14.72 1.95
N GLN A 80 1.85 -15.60 1.84
CA GLN A 80 2.69 -15.72 0.65
C GLN A 80 1.86 -16.01 -0.61
N GLN A 81 0.92 -16.95 -0.52
CA GLN A 81 0.00 -17.26 -1.62
C GLN A 81 -0.84 -16.06 -2.04
N LYS A 82 -1.32 -15.24 -1.08
CA LYS A 82 -2.06 -14.01 -1.36
C LYS A 82 -1.21 -13.00 -2.10
N ILE A 83 0.01 -12.74 -1.64
CA ILE A 83 0.94 -11.81 -2.28
C ILE A 83 1.27 -12.28 -3.71
N GLU A 84 1.67 -13.54 -3.88
CA GLU A 84 1.94 -14.14 -5.18
C GLU A 84 0.76 -14.04 -6.14
N HIS A 85 -0.45 -14.33 -5.64
CA HIS A 85 -1.67 -14.23 -6.43
C HIS A 85 -1.93 -12.79 -6.90
N SER A 86 -1.72 -11.82 -6.02
CA SER A 86 -1.87 -10.40 -6.33
C SER A 86 -0.86 -9.93 -7.36
N LEU A 87 0.42 -10.28 -7.20
CA LEU A 87 1.49 -9.93 -8.13
C LEU A 87 1.27 -10.56 -9.53
N LYS A 88 0.82 -11.83 -9.59
CA LYS A 88 0.48 -12.48 -10.86
C LYS A 88 -0.66 -11.78 -11.60
N LYS A 89 -1.65 -11.24 -10.90
CA LYS A 89 -2.74 -10.46 -11.52
C LYS A 89 -2.25 -9.17 -12.16
N LEU A 90 -1.21 -8.56 -11.63
CA LEU A 90 -0.61 -7.33 -12.18
C LEU A 90 0.10 -7.57 -13.51
N ARG A 91 0.45 -8.84 -13.84
CA ARG A 91 1.19 -9.22 -15.07
C ARG A 91 2.46 -8.36 -15.22
N LEU A 92 3.23 -8.27 -14.15
CA LEU A 92 4.47 -7.52 -14.09
C LEU A 92 5.45 -7.99 -15.17
N LYS A 93 6.16 -7.04 -15.78
CA LYS A 93 7.24 -7.29 -16.71
C LYS A 93 8.55 -6.77 -16.12
N PRO A 94 9.71 -7.35 -16.48
CA PRO A 94 11.01 -6.83 -16.07
C PRO A 94 11.14 -5.33 -16.34
N SER A 95 11.76 -4.63 -15.38
CA SER A 95 12.01 -3.18 -15.41
C SER A 95 10.78 -2.28 -15.29
N GLU A 96 9.56 -2.83 -15.11
CA GLU A 96 8.39 -2.02 -14.79
C GLU A 96 8.49 -1.43 -13.38
N THR A 97 7.80 -0.30 -13.19
CA THR A 97 7.64 0.36 -11.89
C THR A 97 6.30 -0.03 -11.26
N LEU A 98 6.35 -0.42 -9.99
CA LEU A 98 5.17 -0.80 -9.19
C LEU A 98 4.99 0.16 -8.02
N LEU A 99 3.76 0.62 -7.81
CA LEU A 99 3.33 1.33 -6.60
C LEU A 99 2.41 0.44 -5.77
N ASP A 100 2.69 0.32 -4.46
CA ASP A 100 1.80 -0.28 -3.46
C ASP A 100 1.28 0.80 -2.51
N ILE A 101 -0.03 1.11 -2.59
CA ILE A 101 -0.69 2.13 -1.76
C ILE A 101 -1.24 1.48 -0.49
N GLY A 102 -0.69 1.88 0.66
CA GLY A 102 -0.97 1.22 1.93
C GLY A 102 -0.14 -0.05 2.10
N CYS A 103 1.16 0.04 1.85
CA CYS A 103 2.06 -1.12 1.76
C CYS A 103 2.31 -1.86 3.09
N GLY A 104 1.81 -1.34 4.21
CA GLY A 104 2.08 -1.92 5.52
C GLY A 104 3.59 -1.99 5.80
N TRP A 105 4.05 -3.14 6.27
CA TRP A 105 5.48 -3.41 6.52
C TRP A 105 6.28 -3.77 5.26
N GLY A 106 5.70 -3.57 4.07
CA GLY A 106 6.41 -3.70 2.79
C GLY A 106 6.50 -5.10 2.21
N SER A 107 5.79 -6.08 2.75
CA SER A 107 5.88 -7.49 2.31
C SER A 107 5.64 -7.69 0.81
N LEU A 108 4.64 -7.01 0.22
CA LEU A 108 4.36 -7.08 -1.22
C LEU A 108 5.44 -6.38 -2.05
N VAL A 109 5.91 -5.21 -1.62
CA VAL A 109 6.98 -4.43 -2.27
C VAL A 109 8.26 -5.25 -2.35
N ILE A 110 8.68 -5.84 -1.23
CA ILE A 110 9.88 -6.69 -1.14
C ILE A 110 9.74 -7.90 -2.06
N ARG A 111 8.62 -8.60 -1.99
CA ARG A 111 8.38 -9.80 -2.82
C ARG A 111 8.33 -9.48 -4.31
N ALA A 112 7.79 -8.31 -4.70
CA ALA A 112 7.78 -7.87 -6.09
C ALA A 112 9.20 -7.62 -6.59
N ALA A 113 10.02 -6.91 -5.82
CA ALA A 113 11.41 -6.62 -6.16
C ALA A 113 12.28 -7.90 -6.22
N GLU A 114 12.05 -8.87 -5.33
CA GLU A 114 12.77 -10.14 -5.31
C GLU A 114 12.49 -11.01 -6.54
N ASN A 115 11.22 -11.13 -6.93
CA ASN A 115 10.79 -12.22 -7.81
C ASN A 115 10.39 -11.79 -9.22
N PHE A 116 10.19 -10.48 -9.47
CA PHE A 116 9.61 -10.00 -10.73
C PHE A 116 10.50 -9.01 -11.49
N ASP A 117 11.72 -8.74 -11.01
CA ASP A 117 12.66 -7.80 -11.62
C ASP A 117 12.06 -6.41 -11.91
N VAL A 118 11.29 -5.90 -10.97
CA VAL A 118 10.63 -4.58 -11.01
C VAL A 118 11.23 -3.63 -9.98
N THR A 119 11.04 -2.32 -10.19
CA THR A 119 11.28 -1.31 -9.14
C THR A 119 9.98 -1.05 -8.41
N ALA A 120 9.90 -1.47 -7.14
CA ALA A 120 8.70 -1.38 -6.33
C ALA A 120 8.80 -0.28 -5.27
N THR A 121 7.81 0.59 -5.21
CA THR A 121 7.67 1.65 -4.21
C THR A 121 6.40 1.41 -3.40
N GLY A 122 6.52 1.36 -2.08
CA GLY A 122 5.38 1.35 -1.18
C GLY A 122 5.17 2.72 -0.54
N ILE A 123 3.93 3.08 -0.26
CA ILE A 123 3.61 4.24 0.58
C ILE A 123 2.75 3.83 1.77
N THR A 124 2.99 4.45 2.91
CA THR A 124 2.23 4.25 4.15
C THR A 124 2.12 5.55 4.93
N LEU A 125 1.09 5.67 5.78
CA LEU A 125 0.92 6.79 6.72
C LEU A 125 1.45 6.47 8.13
N SER A 126 1.86 5.23 8.41
CA SER A 126 2.38 4.79 9.69
C SER A 126 3.91 4.94 9.75
N GLU A 127 4.41 5.70 10.72
CA GLU A 127 5.84 5.86 10.99
C GLU A 127 6.50 4.53 11.41
N GLU A 128 5.79 3.72 12.19
CA GLU A 128 6.23 2.39 12.63
C GLU A 128 6.41 1.43 11.45
N GLN A 129 5.42 1.37 10.56
CA GLN A 129 5.49 0.54 9.35
C GLN A 129 6.62 1.01 8.42
N TYR A 130 6.72 2.32 8.19
CA TYR A 130 7.77 2.92 7.38
C TYR A 130 9.17 2.59 7.91
N SER A 131 9.37 2.79 9.22
CA SER A 131 10.67 2.54 9.87
C SER A 131 11.06 1.07 9.77
N ALA A 132 10.14 0.15 10.07
CA ALA A 132 10.39 -1.29 10.02
C ALA A 132 10.65 -1.76 8.58
N ALA A 133 9.82 -1.38 7.61
CA ALA A 133 9.99 -1.75 6.21
C ALA A 133 11.29 -1.20 5.63
N SER A 134 11.62 0.07 5.91
CA SER A 134 12.87 0.69 5.47
C SER A 134 14.09 0.00 6.04
N LYS A 135 14.03 -0.45 7.30
CA LYS A 135 15.11 -1.22 7.91
C LYS A 135 15.31 -2.56 7.19
N ILE A 136 14.24 -3.31 6.95
CA ILE A 136 14.30 -4.61 6.25
C ILE A 136 14.92 -4.43 4.85
N ILE A 137 14.47 -3.44 4.09
CA ILE A 137 15.00 -3.15 2.75
C ILE A 137 16.48 -2.77 2.83
N LYS A 138 16.88 -1.93 3.78
CA LYS A 138 18.27 -1.51 3.97
C LYS A 138 19.21 -2.66 4.35
N GLU A 139 18.72 -3.66 5.07
CA GLU A 139 19.47 -4.84 5.48
C GLU A 139 19.47 -5.95 4.41
N SER A 140 18.67 -5.81 3.36
CA SER A 140 18.61 -6.73 2.21
C SER A 140 19.53 -6.29 1.07
N THR A 141 19.52 -7.01 -0.05
CA THR A 141 20.18 -6.64 -1.31
C THR A 141 19.25 -5.90 -2.28
N LEU A 142 18.13 -5.37 -1.79
CA LEU A 142 17.05 -4.82 -2.62
C LEU A 142 16.99 -3.29 -2.64
N GLN A 143 17.99 -2.59 -2.08
CA GLN A 143 17.97 -1.13 -1.91
C GLN A 143 17.76 -0.36 -3.22
N ASP A 144 18.22 -0.93 -4.34
CA ASP A 144 18.06 -0.33 -5.66
C ASP A 144 16.72 -0.66 -6.34
N LYS A 145 15.96 -1.65 -5.82
CA LYS A 145 14.72 -2.16 -6.42
C LYS A 145 13.49 -1.99 -5.54
N ALA A 146 13.66 -1.79 -4.24
CA ALA A 146 12.57 -1.63 -3.29
C ALA A 146 12.73 -0.36 -2.46
N SER A 147 11.65 0.36 -2.26
CA SER A 147 11.61 1.52 -1.37
C SER A 147 10.26 1.65 -0.70
N VAL A 148 10.25 2.24 0.51
CA VAL A 148 9.01 2.64 1.19
C VAL A 148 9.10 4.11 1.56
N GLN A 149 8.00 4.84 1.46
CA GLN A 149 7.92 6.26 1.76
C GLN A 149 6.77 6.52 2.75
N LEU A 150 7.02 7.41 3.69
CA LEU A 150 5.99 7.92 4.60
C LEU A 150 5.22 9.01 3.87
N MET A 151 4.17 8.64 3.15
CA MET A 151 3.48 9.51 2.20
C MET A 151 2.02 9.14 2.05
N ASP A 152 1.19 10.15 1.84
CA ASP A 152 -0.21 10.02 1.44
C ASP A 152 -0.33 9.85 -0.08
N TYR A 153 -1.29 9.05 -0.53
CA TYR A 153 -1.57 8.86 -1.95
C TYR A 153 -2.04 10.15 -2.65
N GLU A 154 -2.70 11.08 -1.94
CA GLU A 154 -3.08 12.39 -2.50
C GLU A 154 -1.83 13.22 -2.80
N THR A 155 -0.87 13.27 -1.87
CA THR A 155 0.42 13.96 -2.06
C THR A 155 1.19 13.36 -3.23
N LEU A 156 1.24 12.03 -3.33
CA LEU A 156 1.89 11.35 -4.44
C LEU A 156 1.25 11.72 -5.79
N SER A 157 -0.09 11.84 -5.81
CA SER A 157 -0.83 12.28 -7.01
C SER A 157 -0.48 13.72 -7.41
N GLU A 158 -0.29 14.61 -6.43
CA GLU A 158 0.10 16.02 -6.69
C GLU A 158 1.53 16.15 -7.25
N GLU A 159 2.42 15.22 -6.91
CA GLU A 159 3.78 15.15 -7.47
C GLU A 159 3.81 14.73 -8.95
N GLY A 160 2.70 14.23 -9.50
CA GLY A 160 2.57 13.80 -10.90
C GLY A 160 3.41 12.56 -11.25
N ARG A 161 3.84 11.78 -10.26
CA ARG A 161 4.59 10.53 -10.47
C ARG A 161 3.73 9.50 -11.18
N GLN A 162 4.34 8.76 -12.09
CA GLN A 162 3.69 7.71 -12.85
C GLN A 162 4.33 6.36 -12.55
N PHE A 163 3.50 5.32 -12.57
CA PHE A 163 3.91 3.94 -12.38
C PHE A 163 3.26 3.06 -13.44
N ASP A 164 3.97 2.03 -13.88
CA ASP A 164 3.43 1.07 -14.86
C ASP A 164 2.30 0.24 -14.26
N LYS A 165 2.41 -0.06 -12.96
CA LYS A 165 1.42 -0.82 -12.20
C LYS A 165 1.17 -0.20 -10.84
N ILE A 166 -0.08 -0.28 -10.40
CA ILE A 166 -0.49 0.18 -9.07
C ILE A 166 -1.29 -0.95 -8.42
N VAL A 167 -1.04 -1.17 -7.14
CA VAL A 167 -1.77 -2.10 -6.29
C VAL A 167 -2.12 -1.42 -4.96
N SER A 168 -3.25 -1.81 -4.39
CA SER A 168 -3.64 -1.43 -3.03
C SER A 168 -4.44 -2.57 -2.43
N ILE A 169 -4.06 -3.02 -1.23
CA ILE A 169 -4.71 -4.15 -0.53
C ILE A 169 -4.98 -3.75 0.92
N GLY A 170 -6.28 -3.75 1.31
CA GLY A 170 -6.66 -3.43 2.69
C GLY A 170 -6.53 -1.94 3.06
N MET A 171 -6.62 -1.02 2.08
CA MET A 171 -6.53 0.41 2.31
C MET A 171 -7.84 1.15 2.00
N ILE A 172 -8.62 0.68 1.01
CA ILE A 172 -9.81 1.38 0.51
C ILE A 172 -10.86 1.62 1.61
N GLU A 173 -10.95 0.75 2.58
CA GLU A 173 -11.84 0.86 3.75
C GLU A 173 -11.52 2.06 4.64
N HIS A 174 -10.31 2.61 4.52
CA HIS A 174 -9.87 3.80 5.27
C HIS A 174 -10.08 5.12 4.51
N VAL A 175 -10.41 5.07 3.21
CA VAL A 175 -10.58 6.26 2.36
C VAL A 175 -11.81 7.08 2.72
N GLY A 176 -12.82 6.46 3.35
CA GLY A 176 -14.11 7.11 3.64
C GLY A 176 -15.02 7.15 2.42
N LYS A 177 -16.31 6.91 2.64
CA LYS A 177 -17.31 6.77 1.58
C LYS A 177 -17.43 8.04 0.71
N GLU A 178 -17.24 9.19 1.32
CA GLU A 178 -17.30 10.51 0.69
C GLU A 178 -16.15 10.78 -0.31
N ASN A 179 -15.09 10.01 -0.23
CA ASN A 179 -13.89 10.14 -1.07
C ASN A 179 -13.79 9.06 -2.16
N LEU A 180 -14.80 8.18 -2.28
CA LEU A 180 -14.84 7.10 -3.27
C LEU A 180 -15.53 7.51 -4.60
N GLY A 181 -15.64 8.81 -4.90
CA GLY A 181 -16.34 9.36 -6.06
C GLY A 181 -15.45 9.73 -7.23
#